data_73020739eebe63ee6b1edb704cfdeccc
#
_entry.id   73020739eebe63ee6b1edb704cfdeccc
#
_cell.length_a   1.000
_cell.length_b   1.000
_cell.length_c   1.000
_cell.angle_alpha   90.00
_cell.angle_beta   90.00
_cell.angle_gamma   90.00
#
_symmetry.space_group_name_H-M   'P 1'
#
loop_
_entity.id
_entity.type
_entity.pdbx_description
1 polymer ?
#
loop_
_entity_poly.entity_id
_entity_poly.type
_entity_poly.pdbx_seq_one_letter_code
_entity_poly.pdbx_strand_id
1 'polypeptide(L)'
;MKRLIVNLALPLAIQLISLPATVHAAVDNFVPVTDAMLQNPADGDWLTWRRTLNSWGYSPLQGINRGNVTGLALVWSRPMAPGIQEATPLVYNGIMYLPNPNDVIQAIDAVSGDLIWEYRRKMPADLNEYIPFPSINRNLAIYGNLIYDNSFDDYVYALDATTGKLVWETRLLDYHTAPSQQTSGPIIANGKVVSGRGCEPNAGPEPCIITAHDAKTGKELWRTGTIEKADAEPNTWGKFPYQYRSQVGSWLVPSFDPELNLVLIGTSVSSPAPKFILGGNDQQHLYHNSTLALNADTGAIVWYYQHLIDHWDLDHTFERILADVTVAPDPTAVRWINPKLKPGEKRKVVTGIPGKTGIIYTLDRATGEFLWATPTILQTVVKDIDVATGAVTVNPDMLFHKVGDKRRVCPNSGGGKNWPAGAYNPDSSTLFYPLQNTCMDVTAITDDPHTKDLYGILMEHMLAPGTDKLGTIQAISAETGKIKWKHEQRAATTSLVATASGLLFGGDINGRFRAYDQETGKILWEINLGSQVTGYPITFAANGRQYVAVSTGSGVATSQHLLLTPELRPGDGNTVFVFALPEAK
;
A
#
# COMPACT_ATOMS: atom_id res chain seq x y z
N MET A 1 38.24 -44.75 62.73
CA MET A 1 37.67 -43.38 62.81
C MET A 1 36.76 -43.15 61.61
N LYS A 2 35.44 -43.32 61.78
CA LYS A 2 34.43 -43.08 60.78
C LYS A 2 33.90 -41.67 61.00
N ARG A 3 34.03 -40.77 59.99
CA ARG A 3 33.42 -39.43 60.01
C ARG A 3 32.01 -39.53 59.44
N LEU A 4 31.05 -39.18 60.28
CA LEU A 4 29.63 -39.00 59.86
C LEU A 4 29.51 -37.64 59.18
N ILE A 5 29.00 -37.61 57.93
CA ILE A 5 28.63 -36.41 57.28
C ILE A 5 27.09 -36.28 57.41
N VAL A 6 26.65 -35.27 58.14
CA VAL A 6 25.24 -34.91 58.28
C VAL A 6 24.90 -33.95 57.17
N ASN A 7 24.06 -34.39 56.20
CA ASN A 7 23.48 -33.52 55.20
C ASN A 7 22.24 -32.81 55.78
N LEU A 8 22.34 -31.50 55.98
CA LEU A 8 21.20 -30.63 56.25
C LEU A 8 20.59 -30.24 54.93
N ALA A 9 19.42 -30.78 54.55
CA ALA A 9 18.61 -30.29 53.49
C ALA A 9 17.70 -29.16 54.02
N LEU A 10 17.96 -27.93 53.58
CA LEU A 10 17.03 -26.81 53.78
C LEU A 10 15.93 -26.89 52.68
N PRO A 11 14.66 -26.84 53.03
CA PRO A 11 13.60 -26.70 52.03
C PRO A 11 13.57 -25.27 51.50
N LEU A 12 13.86 -25.11 50.22
CA LEU A 12 13.67 -23.84 49.48
C LEU A 12 12.18 -23.66 49.25
N ALA A 13 11.50 -22.84 50.01
CA ALA A 13 10.14 -22.42 49.77
C ALA A 13 10.13 -21.43 48.60
N ILE A 14 9.76 -21.91 47.41
CA ILE A 14 9.48 -21.04 46.25
C ILE A 14 8.16 -20.33 46.53
N GLN A 15 8.22 -19.09 47.00
CA GLN A 15 7.06 -18.20 46.95
C GLN A 15 6.80 -17.84 45.51
N LEU A 16 5.73 -18.41 44.93
CA LEU A 16 5.11 -17.93 43.70
C LEU A 16 4.57 -16.52 43.97
N ILE A 17 5.36 -15.50 43.61
CA ILE A 17 4.88 -14.14 43.54
C ILE A 17 3.92 -14.13 42.31
N SER A 18 2.61 -14.20 42.57
CA SER A 18 1.61 -13.86 41.60
C SER A 18 1.76 -12.36 41.28
N LEU A 19 2.44 -12.05 40.19
CA LEU A 19 2.37 -10.71 39.62
C LEU A 19 0.88 -10.40 39.35
N PRO A 20 0.33 -9.28 39.85
CA PRO A 20 -1.01 -8.88 39.49
C PRO A 20 -1.04 -8.77 37.97
N ALA A 21 -1.98 -9.48 37.30
CA ALA A 21 -2.32 -9.21 35.92
C ALA A 21 -2.69 -7.73 35.89
N THR A 22 -1.89 -6.92 35.18
CA THR A 22 -2.22 -5.53 34.91
C THR A 22 -3.55 -5.56 34.17
N VAL A 23 -4.64 -5.27 34.88
CA VAL A 23 -5.94 -4.98 34.29
C VAL A 23 -5.71 -3.71 33.49
N HIS A 24 -5.59 -3.85 32.18
CA HIS A 24 -5.53 -2.71 31.28
C HIS A 24 -6.84 -1.97 31.46
N ALA A 25 -6.78 -0.72 31.89
CA ALA A 25 -7.95 0.12 32.03
C ALA A 25 -8.71 0.11 30.69
N ALA A 26 -9.98 -0.27 30.74
CA ALA A 26 -10.86 -0.08 29.60
C ALA A 26 -10.77 1.39 29.17
N VAL A 27 -10.70 1.64 27.86
CA VAL A 27 -10.65 3.00 27.36
C VAL A 27 -11.99 3.65 27.69
N ASP A 28 -12.01 4.47 28.73
CA ASP A 28 -13.20 5.16 29.18
C ASP A 28 -13.69 6.12 28.07
N ASN A 29 -15.00 6.08 27.77
CA ASN A 29 -15.68 6.96 26.83
C ASN A 29 -15.30 6.77 25.34
N PHE A 30 -15.07 5.54 24.87
CA PHE A 30 -14.91 5.30 23.44
C PHE A 30 -16.18 5.65 22.66
N VAL A 31 -16.09 6.58 21.72
CA VAL A 31 -17.20 6.95 20.83
C VAL A 31 -17.16 6.07 19.59
N PRO A 32 -18.24 5.36 19.23
CA PRO A 32 -18.28 4.51 18.04
C PRO A 32 -18.00 5.31 16.76
N VAL A 33 -17.08 4.83 15.92
CA VAL A 33 -16.74 5.45 14.65
C VAL A 33 -17.86 5.25 13.64
N THR A 34 -18.29 6.32 12.97
CA THR A 34 -19.37 6.33 11.99
C THR A 34 -18.87 6.60 10.57
N ASP A 35 -19.73 6.33 9.55
CA ASP A 35 -19.41 6.67 8.16
C ASP A 35 -19.12 8.18 7.99
N ALA A 36 -19.85 9.04 8.68
CA ALA A 36 -19.62 10.48 8.65
C ALA A 36 -18.22 10.88 9.17
N MET A 37 -17.72 10.19 10.21
CA MET A 37 -16.37 10.40 10.74
C MET A 37 -15.30 9.89 9.78
N LEU A 38 -15.53 8.77 9.09
CA LEU A 38 -14.60 8.25 8.08
C LEU A 38 -14.53 9.17 6.85
N GLN A 39 -15.66 9.76 6.45
CA GLN A 39 -15.73 10.73 5.35
C GLN A 39 -15.06 12.05 5.70
N ASN A 40 -15.24 12.51 6.93
CA ASN A 40 -14.69 13.78 7.43
C ASN A 40 -14.13 13.59 8.86
N PRO A 41 -12.95 12.99 9.00
CA PRO A 41 -12.33 12.77 10.31
C PRO A 41 -11.94 14.08 10.98
N ALA A 42 -12.02 14.12 12.31
CA ALA A 42 -11.51 15.27 13.08
C ALA A 42 -10.02 15.51 12.74
N ASP A 43 -9.57 16.76 12.85
CA ASP A 43 -8.22 17.15 12.39
C ASP A 43 -7.11 16.33 13.03
N GLY A 44 -7.25 15.95 14.29
CA GLY A 44 -6.30 15.15 15.05
C GLY A 44 -6.36 13.66 14.78
N ASP A 45 -7.39 13.14 14.12
CA ASP A 45 -7.61 11.72 13.90
C ASP A 45 -6.98 11.21 12.61
N TRP A 46 -6.59 9.93 12.61
CA TRP A 46 -6.11 9.19 11.45
C TRP A 46 -6.88 7.88 11.34
N LEU A 47 -8.08 7.91 10.69
CA LEU A 47 -9.05 6.81 10.75
C LEU A 47 -8.97 5.80 9.60
N THR A 48 -8.24 6.11 8.54
CA THR A 48 -8.07 5.22 7.38
C THR A 48 -6.61 5.21 6.92
N TRP A 49 -6.26 4.29 6.04
CA TRP A 49 -4.91 4.09 5.52
C TRP A 49 -4.17 5.41 5.17
N ARG A 50 -4.84 6.30 4.42
CA ARG A 50 -4.26 7.60 4.04
C ARG A 50 -5.01 8.78 4.68
N ARG A 51 -5.49 8.60 5.90
CA ARG A 51 -6.31 9.50 6.72
C ARG A 51 -7.76 9.57 6.27
N THR A 52 -8.03 9.66 4.97
CA THR A 52 -9.36 9.85 4.39
C THR A 52 -9.64 8.80 3.30
N LEU A 53 -10.90 8.54 3.01
CA LEU A 53 -11.35 7.51 2.05
C LEU A 53 -10.90 7.77 0.61
N ASN A 54 -10.52 9.00 0.29
CA ASN A 54 -10.00 9.43 -1.01
C ASN A 54 -8.47 9.23 -1.17
N SER A 55 -7.81 8.63 -0.19
CA SER A 55 -6.39 8.26 -0.18
C SER A 55 -5.40 9.41 -0.36
N TRP A 56 -5.69 10.59 0.20
CA TRP A 56 -4.85 11.77 0.01
C TRP A 56 -3.49 11.70 0.72
N GLY A 57 -3.40 11.05 1.88
CA GLY A 57 -2.17 11.14 2.69
C GLY A 57 -1.88 12.56 3.14
N TYR A 58 -2.92 13.27 3.56
CA TYR A 58 -2.89 14.69 3.91
C TYR A 58 -3.48 14.94 5.29
N SER A 59 -2.85 15.82 6.05
CA SER A 59 -3.34 16.28 7.35
C SER A 59 -3.58 17.79 7.36
N PRO A 60 -4.72 18.26 7.89
CA PRO A 60 -5.01 19.70 8.05
C PRO A 60 -4.26 20.34 9.22
N LEU A 61 -3.55 19.58 10.05
CA LEU A 61 -2.81 20.07 11.21
C LEU A 61 -1.69 21.05 10.82
N GLN A 62 -1.52 22.13 11.60
CA GLN A 62 -0.57 23.20 11.35
C GLN A 62 0.35 23.51 12.54
N GLY A 63 0.23 22.79 13.66
CA GLY A 63 1.04 23.02 14.87
C GLY A 63 2.54 22.82 14.59
N ILE A 64 2.89 21.80 13.79
CA ILE A 64 4.24 21.62 13.25
C ILE A 64 4.25 22.23 11.84
N ASN A 65 5.14 23.19 11.61
CA ASN A 65 5.18 23.98 10.39
C ASN A 65 6.61 24.36 9.97
N ARG A 66 6.77 25.04 8.83
CA ARG A 66 8.07 25.46 8.29
C ARG A 66 8.94 26.24 9.28
N GLY A 67 8.33 27.03 10.16
CA GLY A 67 9.03 27.90 11.13
C GLY A 67 9.56 27.16 12.36
N ASN A 68 9.00 26.00 12.70
CA ASN A 68 9.32 25.31 13.97
C ASN A 68 9.75 23.84 13.80
N VAL A 69 9.67 23.26 12.61
CA VAL A 69 9.98 21.84 12.35
C VAL A 69 11.41 21.45 12.74
N THR A 70 12.35 22.39 12.75
CA THR A 70 13.72 22.17 13.22
C THR A 70 13.81 21.79 14.70
N GLY A 71 12.79 22.11 15.49
CA GLY A 71 12.64 21.74 16.90
C GLY A 71 12.00 20.36 17.12
N LEU A 72 11.65 19.63 16.06
CA LEU A 72 10.99 18.32 16.17
C LEU A 72 11.92 17.31 16.84
N ALA A 73 11.45 16.67 17.93
CA ALA A 73 12.21 15.74 18.75
C ALA A 73 11.45 14.44 18.95
N LEU A 74 12.19 13.34 19.20
CA LEU A 74 11.63 12.05 19.56
C LEU A 74 10.91 12.16 20.91
N VAL A 75 9.65 11.71 20.97
CA VAL A 75 8.87 11.60 22.20
C VAL A 75 8.98 10.20 22.77
N TRP A 76 8.68 9.20 21.95
CA TRP A 76 8.80 7.79 22.30
C TRP A 76 9.06 6.93 21.06
N SER A 77 9.57 5.73 21.31
CA SER A 77 9.70 4.68 20.32
C SER A 77 9.34 3.34 20.92
N ARG A 78 8.83 2.42 20.07
CA ARG A 78 8.44 1.09 20.50
C ARG A 78 8.86 0.04 19.48
N PRO A 79 9.51 -1.06 19.92
CA PRO A 79 9.78 -2.19 19.05
C PRO A 79 8.48 -2.79 18.51
N MET A 80 8.51 -3.26 17.26
CA MET A 80 7.43 -3.96 16.60
C MET A 80 7.79 -5.44 16.41
N ALA A 81 6.80 -6.28 16.09
CA ALA A 81 7.04 -7.67 15.77
C ALA A 81 8.00 -7.84 14.58
N PRO A 82 8.87 -8.89 14.58
CA PRO A 82 9.78 -9.15 13.46
C PRO A 82 9.00 -9.57 12.21
N GLY A 83 9.54 -9.25 11.03
CA GLY A 83 8.95 -9.56 9.73
C GLY A 83 9.04 -8.38 8.79
N ILE A 84 8.39 -8.49 7.63
CA ILE A 84 8.33 -7.40 6.63
C ILE A 84 7.40 -6.31 7.14
N GLN A 85 7.93 -5.09 7.27
CA GLN A 85 7.24 -3.95 7.87
C GLN A 85 6.86 -2.90 6.83
N GLU A 86 5.56 -2.72 6.64
CA GLU A 86 4.96 -1.73 5.73
C GLU A 86 3.66 -1.16 6.31
N ALA A 87 3.58 -1.01 7.63
CA ALA A 87 2.34 -0.68 8.32
C ALA A 87 2.00 0.81 8.32
N THR A 88 0.70 1.07 8.34
CA THR A 88 0.11 2.38 8.66
C THR A 88 -0.60 2.27 10.00
N PRO A 89 -0.23 3.02 11.03
CA PRO A 89 -1.02 3.09 12.25
C PRO A 89 -2.32 3.90 12.02
N LEU A 90 -3.41 3.49 12.68
CA LEU A 90 -4.58 4.34 12.87
C LEU A 90 -4.46 5.07 14.20
N VAL A 91 -4.99 6.30 14.30
CA VAL A 91 -5.07 7.03 15.57
C VAL A 91 -6.49 7.56 15.76
N TYR A 92 -7.09 7.16 16.86
CA TYR A 92 -8.43 7.60 17.26
C TYR A 92 -8.56 7.67 18.77
N ASN A 93 -9.17 8.74 19.27
CA ASN A 93 -9.44 8.95 20.71
C ASN A 93 -8.19 8.77 21.60
N GLY A 94 -7.02 9.23 21.14
CA GLY A 94 -5.75 9.12 21.84
C GLY A 94 -5.11 7.72 21.82
N ILE A 95 -5.69 6.76 21.09
CA ILE A 95 -5.16 5.41 20.92
C ILE A 95 -4.58 5.26 19.53
N MET A 96 -3.36 4.74 19.44
CA MET A 96 -2.73 4.28 18.21
C MET A 96 -2.97 2.78 18.05
N TYR A 97 -3.66 2.37 16.99
CA TYR A 97 -3.80 0.98 16.57
C TYR A 97 -2.73 0.67 15.53
N LEU A 98 -1.79 -0.17 15.88
CA LEU A 98 -0.60 -0.46 15.09
C LEU A 98 -0.64 -1.89 14.56
N PRO A 99 -0.81 -2.10 13.24
CA PRO A 99 -0.60 -3.40 12.63
C PRO A 99 0.90 -3.72 12.65
N ASN A 100 1.22 -4.95 13.01
CA ASN A 100 2.57 -5.48 12.98
C ASN A 100 2.64 -6.68 12.04
N PRO A 101 3.83 -7.06 11.59
CA PRO A 101 4.01 -8.33 10.89
C PRO A 101 3.44 -9.53 11.68
N ASN A 102 3.03 -10.58 10.95
CA ASN A 102 2.47 -11.82 11.51
C ASN A 102 1.14 -11.63 12.25
N ASP A 103 0.29 -10.73 11.78
CA ASP A 103 -1.04 -10.43 12.33
C ASP A 103 -1.02 -10.17 13.85
N VAL A 104 -0.04 -9.40 14.28
CA VAL A 104 0.01 -8.85 15.63
C VAL A 104 -0.54 -7.44 15.58
N ILE A 105 -1.59 -7.17 16.36
CA ILE A 105 -2.19 -5.84 16.46
C ILE A 105 -1.98 -5.31 17.86
N GLN A 106 -1.49 -4.09 17.98
CA GLN A 106 -1.28 -3.40 19.24
C GLN A 106 -2.14 -2.14 19.32
N ALA A 107 -2.81 -1.93 20.45
CA ALA A 107 -3.33 -0.63 20.83
C ALA A 107 -2.36 0.00 21.85
N ILE A 108 -1.97 1.22 21.57
CA ILE A 108 -0.91 1.95 22.27
C ILE A 108 -1.46 3.31 22.65
N ASP A 109 -1.20 3.79 23.86
CA ASP A 109 -1.42 5.19 24.19
C ASP A 109 -0.59 6.07 23.25
N ALA A 110 -1.24 6.87 22.44
CA ALA A 110 -0.59 7.64 21.37
C ALA A 110 0.36 8.75 21.90
N VAL A 111 0.21 9.13 23.18
CA VAL A 111 0.99 10.19 23.84
C VAL A 111 2.23 9.61 24.52
N SER A 112 2.06 8.51 25.29
CA SER A 112 3.14 7.91 26.10
C SER A 112 3.87 6.77 25.41
N GLY A 113 3.24 6.06 24.46
CA GLY A 113 3.77 4.84 23.86
C GLY A 113 3.51 3.58 24.68
N ASP A 114 2.72 3.67 25.77
CA ASP A 114 2.39 2.53 26.62
C ASP A 114 1.41 1.59 25.93
N LEU A 115 1.66 0.28 26.07
CA LEU A 115 0.79 -0.75 25.53
C LEU A 115 -0.53 -0.81 26.31
N ILE A 116 -1.66 -0.66 25.63
CA ILE A 116 -3.00 -0.82 26.20
C ILE A 116 -3.41 -2.29 26.08
N TRP A 117 -3.38 -2.82 24.88
CA TRP A 117 -3.62 -4.24 24.62
C TRP A 117 -2.88 -4.73 23.37
N GLU A 118 -2.69 -6.04 23.28
CA GLU A 118 -2.08 -6.71 22.14
C GLU A 118 -2.91 -7.95 21.78
N TYR A 119 -3.20 -8.10 20.50
CA TYR A 119 -3.78 -9.31 19.92
C TYR A 119 -2.73 -10.00 19.04
N ARG A 120 -2.60 -11.32 19.19
CA ARG A 120 -1.74 -12.17 18.36
C ARG A 120 -2.58 -13.29 17.78
N ARG A 121 -2.74 -13.30 16.45
CA ARG A 121 -3.37 -14.43 15.79
C ARG A 121 -2.45 -15.64 15.82
N LYS A 122 -3.02 -16.81 16.15
CA LYS A 122 -2.29 -18.07 16.08
C LYS A 122 -2.30 -18.58 14.64
N MET A 123 -1.18 -18.43 13.94
CA MET A 123 -1.02 -18.91 12.57
C MET A 123 -0.86 -20.42 12.50
N PRO A 124 -1.39 -21.08 11.44
CA PRO A 124 -1.08 -22.47 11.10
C PRO A 124 0.43 -22.66 10.87
N ALA A 125 0.97 -23.80 11.32
CA ALA A 125 2.41 -24.07 11.21
C ALA A 125 2.89 -24.32 9.78
N ASP A 126 1.99 -24.75 8.90
CA ASP A 126 2.22 -25.07 7.50
C ASP A 126 1.96 -23.91 6.53
N LEU A 127 1.52 -22.74 7.05
CA LEU A 127 1.12 -21.60 6.22
C LEU A 127 2.20 -21.18 5.22
N ASN A 128 3.47 -21.19 5.63
CA ASN A 128 4.61 -20.81 4.78
C ASN A 128 4.86 -21.77 3.60
N GLU A 129 4.25 -22.96 3.59
CA GLU A 129 4.35 -23.89 2.46
C GLU A 129 3.48 -23.46 1.28
N TYR A 130 2.45 -22.64 1.55
CA TYR A 130 1.44 -22.20 0.58
C TYR A 130 1.52 -20.72 0.26
N ILE A 131 1.91 -19.88 1.22
CA ILE A 131 1.92 -18.42 1.09
C ILE A 131 3.33 -17.87 1.30
N PRO A 132 3.96 -17.29 0.26
CA PRO A 132 5.39 -16.93 0.29
C PRO A 132 5.73 -15.71 1.14
N PHE A 133 4.77 -14.82 1.45
CA PHE A 133 5.01 -13.59 2.22
C PHE A 133 4.01 -13.42 3.38
N PRO A 134 3.94 -14.35 4.34
CA PRO A 134 2.85 -14.37 5.33
C PRO A 134 3.04 -13.40 6.50
N SER A 135 3.91 -12.39 6.38
CA SER A 135 4.20 -11.47 7.49
C SER A 135 3.77 -10.02 7.27
N ILE A 136 3.32 -9.66 6.07
CA ILE A 136 3.05 -8.24 5.71
C ILE A 136 1.65 -7.84 6.15
N ASN A 137 1.52 -6.87 7.06
CA ASN A 137 0.25 -6.25 7.42
C ASN A 137 0.35 -4.72 7.22
N ARG A 138 -0.36 -4.17 6.20
CA ARG A 138 -0.23 -2.75 5.83
C ARG A 138 -1.24 -1.85 6.49
N ASN A 139 -2.44 -2.34 6.79
CA ASN A 139 -3.54 -1.47 7.17
C ASN A 139 -4.58 -2.19 8.01
N LEU A 140 -5.17 -1.45 8.93
CA LEU A 140 -6.37 -1.78 9.66
C LEU A 140 -7.52 -0.88 9.23
N ALA A 141 -8.75 -1.28 9.50
CA ALA A 141 -9.91 -0.40 9.44
C ALA A 141 -10.56 -0.28 10.82
N ILE A 142 -11.26 0.84 11.06
CA ILE A 142 -12.00 1.09 12.29
C ILE A 142 -13.43 1.51 11.96
N TYR A 143 -14.42 0.92 12.64
CA TYR A 143 -15.82 1.29 12.50
C TYR A 143 -16.66 0.78 13.67
N GLY A 144 -17.61 1.59 14.15
CA GLY A 144 -18.28 1.29 15.41
C GLY A 144 -17.27 1.21 16.54
N ASN A 145 -17.29 0.13 17.30
CA ASN A 145 -16.33 -0.18 18.37
C ASN A 145 -15.29 -1.21 17.92
N LEU A 146 -15.12 -1.44 16.61
CA LEU A 146 -14.33 -2.56 16.13
C LEU A 146 -13.15 -2.10 15.27
N ILE A 147 -12.04 -2.85 15.41
CA ILE A 147 -10.89 -2.84 14.52
C ILE A 147 -10.97 -4.06 13.62
N TYR A 148 -10.77 -3.88 12.33
CA TYR A 148 -10.84 -4.94 11.33
C TYR A 148 -9.49 -5.17 10.68
N ASP A 149 -9.21 -6.43 10.40
CA ASP A 149 -8.03 -6.85 9.68
C ASP A 149 -8.30 -8.09 8.81
N ASN A 150 -7.40 -8.34 7.88
CA ASN A 150 -7.33 -9.57 7.09
C ASN A 150 -6.14 -10.39 7.55
N SER A 151 -6.34 -11.69 7.79
CA SER A 151 -5.24 -12.56 8.18
C SER A 151 -4.68 -13.38 7.03
N PHE A 152 -3.42 -13.80 7.18
CA PHE A 152 -2.72 -14.60 6.17
C PHE A 152 -3.28 -16.02 6.01
N ASP A 153 -4.02 -16.53 6.98
CA ASP A 153 -4.74 -17.80 6.91
C ASP A 153 -6.14 -17.67 6.27
N ASP A 154 -6.33 -16.62 5.46
CA ASP A 154 -7.53 -16.33 4.67
C ASP A 154 -8.81 -16.06 5.48
N TYR A 155 -8.69 -15.33 6.58
CA TYR A 155 -9.82 -14.80 7.32
C TYR A 155 -9.90 -13.26 7.23
N VAL A 156 -11.10 -12.73 7.30
CA VAL A 156 -11.36 -11.37 7.77
C VAL A 156 -11.90 -11.44 9.18
N TYR A 157 -11.44 -10.57 10.07
CA TYR A 157 -11.83 -10.62 11.47
C TYR A 157 -11.99 -9.22 12.09
N ALA A 158 -12.70 -9.16 13.21
CA ALA A 158 -12.92 -7.94 13.97
C ALA A 158 -12.55 -8.12 15.42
N LEU A 159 -11.83 -7.14 15.96
CA LEU A 159 -11.48 -7.04 17.37
C LEU A 159 -12.26 -5.89 18.01
N ASP A 160 -12.64 -6.03 19.27
CA ASP A 160 -13.13 -4.91 20.07
C ASP A 160 -12.00 -3.87 20.24
N ALA A 161 -12.25 -2.65 19.85
CA ALA A 161 -11.24 -1.58 19.80
C ALA A 161 -10.69 -1.21 21.20
N THR A 162 -11.45 -1.45 22.26
CA THR A 162 -11.05 -1.09 23.64
C THR A 162 -10.30 -2.21 24.36
N THR A 163 -10.54 -3.46 23.98
CA THR A 163 -10.03 -4.63 24.70
C THR A 163 -9.14 -5.56 23.88
N GLY A 164 -9.14 -5.42 22.55
CA GLY A 164 -8.43 -6.33 21.64
C GLY A 164 -9.03 -7.73 21.54
N LYS A 165 -10.21 -7.97 22.13
CA LYS A 165 -10.89 -9.28 22.07
C LYS A 165 -11.47 -9.53 20.70
N LEU A 166 -11.30 -10.75 20.18
CA LEU A 166 -11.94 -11.20 18.95
C LEU A 166 -13.47 -11.19 19.13
N VAL A 167 -14.17 -10.49 18.23
CA VAL A 167 -15.63 -10.37 18.22
C VAL A 167 -16.25 -11.32 17.21
N TRP A 168 -15.72 -11.33 15.99
CA TRP A 168 -16.09 -12.26 14.93
C TRP A 168 -14.92 -12.50 13.97
N GLU A 169 -14.95 -13.63 13.28
CA GLU A 169 -14.06 -13.93 12.15
C GLU A 169 -14.82 -14.72 11.08
N THR A 170 -14.48 -14.50 9.83
CA THR A 170 -15.08 -15.18 8.67
C THR A 170 -13.98 -15.70 7.77
N ARG A 171 -13.96 -17.02 7.52
CA ARG A 171 -13.04 -17.65 6.58
C ARG A 171 -13.46 -17.30 5.16
N LEU A 172 -12.53 -16.80 4.37
CA LEU A 172 -12.75 -16.40 2.98
C LEU A 172 -12.46 -17.54 2.00
N LEU A 173 -11.32 -18.19 2.18
CA LEU A 173 -10.79 -19.25 1.34
C LEU A 173 -10.11 -20.32 2.19
N ASP A 174 -9.80 -21.43 1.57
CA ASP A 174 -8.89 -22.42 2.11
C ASP A 174 -7.51 -22.27 1.47
N TYR A 175 -6.53 -21.76 2.22
CA TYR A 175 -5.21 -21.48 1.71
C TYR A 175 -4.48 -22.75 1.18
N HIS A 176 -4.92 -23.97 1.53
CA HIS A 176 -4.39 -25.21 0.98
C HIS A 176 -4.81 -25.44 -0.47
N THR A 177 -6.00 -24.98 -0.86
CA THR A 177 -6.59 -25.20 -2.19
C THR A 177 -6.69 -23.96 -3.04
N ALA A 178 -6.79 -22.80 -2.40
CA ALA A 178 -6.93 -21.49 -3.03
C ALA A 178 -6.06 -20.45 -2.32
N PRO A 179 -4.72 -20.61 -2.34
CA PRO A 179 -3.81 -19.72 -1.62
C PRO A 179 -3.88 -18.28 -2.10
N SER A 180 -3.96 -17.37 -1.13
CA SER A 180 -3.96 -15.94 -1.39
C SER A 180 -3.18 -15.15 -0.34
N GLN A 181 -2.66 -13.97 -0.73
CA GLN A 181 -1.90 -13.10 0.17
C GLN A 181 -2.78 -11.97 0.68
N GLN A 182 -2.95 -11.86 1.99
CA GLN A 182 -3.74 -10.84 2.64
C GLN A 182 -2.88 -9.64 3.09
N THR A 183 -2.19 -9.00 2.16
CA THR A 183 -1.22 -7.94 2.48
C THR A 183 -1.77 -6.52 2.42
N SER A 184 -3.00 -6.31 1.92
CA SER A 184 -3.58 -4.98 1.73
C SER A 184 -4.11 -4.37 3.03
N GLY A 185 -4.92 -5.13 3.77
CA GLY A 185 -5.83 -4.64 4.80
C GLY A 185 -7.14 -4.07 4.22
N PRO A 186 -8.19 -3.98 5.07
CA PRO A 186 -9.51 -3.55 4.64
C PRO A 186 -9.71 -2.04 4.69
N ILE A 187 -10.79 -1.56 4.01
CA ILE A 187 -11.42 -0.26 4.27
C ILE A 187 -12.88 -0.45 4.67
N ILE A 188 -13.49 0.61 5.18
CA ILE A 188 -14.93 0.67 5.41
C ILE A 188 -15.62 1.48 4.30
N ALA A 189 -16.60 0.87 3.66
CA ALA A 189 -17.46 1.50 2.66
C ALA A 189 -18.93 1.35 3.07
N ASN A 190 -19.53 2.39 3.64
CA ASN A 190 -20.92 2.41 4.10
C ASN A 190 -21.27 1.19 4.98
N GLY A 191 -20.52 1.01 6.09
CA GLY A 191 -20.72 -0.09 7.04
C GLY A 191 -20.32 -1.48 6.52
N LYS A 192 -19.58 -1.56 5.42
CA LYS A 192 -19.04 -2.80 4.85
C LYS A 192 -17.51 -2.82 4.93
N VAL A 193 -16.95 -3.94 5.36
CA VAL A 193 -15.51 -4.22 5.35
C VAL A 193 -15.14 -4.72 3.96
N VAL A 194 -14.43 -3.91 3.18
CA VAL A 194 -14.06 -4.22 1.80
C VAL A 194 -12.55 -4.43 1.69
N SER A 195 -12.12 -5.54 1.08
CA SER A 195 -10.71 -5.83 0.86
C SER A 195 -10.46 -6.64 -0.41
N GLY A 196 -9.30 -6.37 -1.03
CA GLY A 196 -8.69 -7.23 -2.04
C GLY A 196 -7.62 -8.12 -1.43
N ARG A 197 -7.01 -8.96 -2.26
CA ARG A 197 -5.88 -9.83 -1.89
C ARG A 197 -5.01 -10.14 -3.09
N GLY A 198 -3.77 -10.57 -2.87
CA GLY A 198 -2.93 -11.17 -3.89
C GLY A 198 -3.29 -12.64 -4.04
N CYS A 199 -3.61 -13.11 -5.23
CA CYS A 199 -3.78 -14.54 -5.49
C CYS A 199 -2.49 -15.15 -6.03
N GLU A 200 -2.19 -16.39 -5.59
CA GLU A 200 -0.92 -17.03 -5.93
C GLU A 200 -0.89 -17.56 -7.37
N PRO A 201 0.30 -17.66 -7.98
CA PRO A 201 0.48 -18.37 -9.24
C PRO A 201 -0.05 -19.80 -9.16
N ASN A 202 -0.63 -20.27 -10.25
CA ASN A 202 -1.21 -21.63 -10.35
C ASN A 202 -2.35 -21.96 -9.37
N ALA A 203 -2.81 -20.99 -8.57
CA ALA A 203 -3.96 -21.18 -7.67
C ALA A 203 -5.31 -21.16 -8.41
N GLY A 204 -5.32 -20.91 -9.71
CA GLY A 204 -6.53 -20.70 -10.48
C GLY A 204 -7.20 -19.35 -10.21
N PRO A 205 -8.42 -19.14 -10.74
CA PRO A 205 -9.10 -17.85 -10.63
C PRO A 205 -9.80 -17.64 -9.28
N GLU A 206 -10.06 -18.68 -8.50
CA GLU A 206 -10.86 -18.61 -7.28
C GLU A 206 -10.31 -17.67 -6.19
N PRO A 207 -9.00 -17.63 -5.90
CA PRO A 207 -8.46 -16.72 -4.90
C PRO A 207 -8.32 -15.26 -5.40
N CYS A 208 -8.49 -15.03 -6.71
CA CYS A 208 -8.38 -13.71 -7.31
C CYS A 208 -9.69 -12.93 -7.15
N ILE A 209 -9.99 -12.49 -5.93
CA ILE A 209 -11.27 -11.88 -5.57
C ILE A 209 -11.11 -10.62 -4.71
N ILE A 210 -12.14 -9.78 -4.77
CA ILE A 210 -12.42 -8.68 -3.86
C ILE A 210 -13.71 -9.04 -3.12
N THR A 211 -13.75 -8.82 -1.80
CA THR A 211 -14.91 -9.18 -0.97
C THR A 211 -15.39 -8.02 -0.12
N ALA A 212 -16.68 -8.02 0.20
CA ALA A 212 -17.26 -7.15 1.21
C ALA A 212 -18.02 -7.96 2.26
N HIS A 213 -17.89 -7.55 3.51
CA HIS A 213 -18.51 -8.17 4.66
C HIS A 213 -19.27 -7.12 5.47
N ASP A 214 -20.41 -7.51 6.04
CA ASP A 214 -21.11 -6.67 7.01
C ASP A 214 -20.21 -6.40 8.22
N ALA A 215 -19.99 -5.14 8.54
CA ALA A 215 -19.03 -4.75 9.57
C ALA A 215 -19.43 -5.26 10.97
N LYS A 216 -20.71 -5.44 11.28
CA LYS A 216 -21.16 -5.89 12.60
C LYS A 216 -21.10 -7.40 12.78
N THR A 217 -21.36 -8.15 11.70
CA THR A 217 -21.59 -9.61 11.79
C THR A 217 -20.53 -10.44 11.10
N GLY A 218 -19.68 -9.83 10.23
CA GLY A 218 -18.72 -10.54 9.41
C GLY A 218 -19.32 -11.33 8.24
N LYS A 219 -20.66 -11.27 8.05
CA LYS A 219 -21.32 -11.98 6.95
C LYS A 219 -20.84 -11.43 5.61
N GLU A 220 -20.41 -12.31 4.70
CA GLU A 220 -20.10 -11.93 3.33
C GLU A 220 -21.34 -11.40 2.62
N LEU A 221 -21.24 -10.23 2.02
CA LEU A 221 -22.31 -9.54 1.31
C LEU A 221 -22.17 -9.72 -0.20
N TRP A 222 -20.95 -9.62 -0.71
CA TRP A 222 -20.65 -9.85 -2.10
C TRP A 222 -19.18 -10.26 -2.31
N ARG A 223 -18.93 -10.88 -3.44
CA ARG A 223 -17.63 -11.36 -3.90
C ARG A 223 -17.47 -11.08 -5.39
N THR A 224 -16.39 -10.44 -5.81
CA THR A 224 -16.12 -10.07 -7.21
C THR A 224 -14.80 -10.66 -7.65
N GLY A 225 -14.80 -11.48 -8.70
CA GLY A 225 -13.58 -11.98 -9.33
C GLY A 225 -12.85 -10.87 -10.08
N THR A 226 -11.53 -10.87 -10.02
CA THR A 226 -10.65 -9.95 -10.73
C THR A 226 -10.17 -10.53 -12.07
N ILE A 227 -10.54 -11.76 -12.37
CA ILE A 227 -10.33 -12.44 -13.64
C ILE A 227 -11.67 -12.51 -14.39
N GLU A 228 -11.64 -12.17 -15.67
CA GLU A 228 -12.81 -12.27 -16.54
C GLU A 228 -13.39 -13.69 -16.55
N LYS A 229 -14.71 -13.81 -16.48
CA LYS A 229 -15.40 -15.11 -16.44
C LYS A 229 -15.16 -15.92 -17.69
N ALA A 230 -15.32 -17.24 -17.59
CA ALA A 230 -15.12 -18.17 -18.71
C ALA A 230 -16.08 -17.94 -19.89
N ASP A 231 -17.29 -17.46 -19.58
CA ASP A 231 -18.40 -17.22 -20.53
C ASP A 231 -18.51 -15.75 -20.98
N ALA A 232 -17.47 -14.95 -20.69
CA ALA A 232 -17.45 -13.54 -21.14
C ALA A 232 -17.37 -13.42 -22.65
N GLU A 233 -18.11 -12.46 -23.20
CA GLU A 233 -18.11 -12.14 -24.63
C GLU A 233 -17.89 -10.62 -24.85
N PRO A 234 -16.82 -10.21 -25.54
CA PRO A 234 -15.73 -11.06 -26.06
C PRO A 234 -14.83 -11.62 -24.95
N ASN A 235 -14.31 -12.83 -25.14
CA ASN A 235 -13.33 -13.43 -24.21
C ASN A 235 -11.94 -12.84 -24.47
N THR A 236 -11.38 -12.12 -23.50
CA THR A 236 -10.10 -11.42 -23.64
C THR A 236 -8.87 -12.28 -23.30
N TRP A 237 -9.05 -13.54 -22.91
CA TRP A 237 -8.00 -14.52 -22.66
C TRP A 237 -7.81 -15.50 -23.84
N GLY A 238 -8.51 -15.29 -24.95
CA GLY A 238 -8.45 -16.15 -26.12
C GLY A 238 -8.82 -17.59 -25.77
N LYS A 239 -7.93 -18.54 -26.14
CA LYS A 239 -8.12 -19.99 -25.88
C LYS A 239 -7.55 -20.46 -24.54
N PHE A 240 -6.98 -19.58 -23.74
CA PHE A 240 -6.37 -19.98 -22.46
C PHE A 240 -7.44 -20.42 -21.46
N PRO A 241 -7.36 -21.66 -20.92
CA PRO A 241 -8.44 -22.22 -20.10
C PRO A 241 -8.64 -21.47 -18.81
N TYR A 242 -9.89 -21.21 -18.43
CA TYR A 242 -10.27 -20.42 -17.25
C TYR A 242 -9.65 -20.93 -15.95
N GLN A 243 -9.64 -22.25 -15.72
CA GLN A 243 -9.13 -22.84 -14.48
C GLN A 243 -7.64 -22.62 -14.23
N TYR A 244 -6.89 -22.18 -15.24
CA TYR A 244 -5.44 -21.92 -15.14
C TYR A 244 -5.10 -20.43 -15.09
N ARG A 245 -6.12 -19.55 -15.23
CA ARG A 245 -5.92 -18.10 -15.09
C ARG A 245 -5.66 -17.77 -13.63
N SER A 246 -4.60 -17.03 -13.32
CA SER A 246 -4.19 -16.77 -11.93
C SER A 246 -3.46 -15.45 -11.75
N GLN A 247 -3.19 -15.08 -10.50
CA GLN A 247 -2.37 -13.95 -10.03
C GLN A 247 -2.89 -12.55 -10.36
N VAL A 248 -4.10 -12.38 -10.87
CA VAL A 248 -4.71 -11.06 -11.04
C VAL A 248 -5.26 -10.57 -9.69
N GLY A 249 -4.38 -10.32 -8.74
CA GLY A 249 -4.73 -9.94 -7.38
C GLY A 249 -4.89 -8.44 -7.17
N SER A 250 -5.45 -8.06 -6.01
CA SER A 250 -5.60 -6.68 -5.55
C SER A 250 -4.96 -6.55 -4.17
N TRP A 251 -3.64 -6.45 -4.12
CA TRP A 251 -2.84 -6.59 -2.91
C TRP A 251 -2.52 -5.27 -2.19
N LEU A 252 -3.18 -4.16 -2.57
CA LEU A 252 -3.08 -2.88 -1.87
C LEU A 252 -4.48 -2.32 -1.54
N VAL A 253 -4.50 -1.36 -0.62
CA VAL A 253 -5.72 -0.80 -0.01
C VAL A 253 -6.53 0.00 -1.03
N PRO A 254 -7.85 -0.21 -1.16
CA PRO A 254 -8.70 0.55 -2.06
C PRO A 254 -8.99 1.97 -1.57
N SER A 255 -9.54 2.81 -2.46
CA SER A 255 -10.19 4.08 -2.14
C SER A 255 -11.71 3.93 -2.23
N PHE A 256 -12.46 4.77 -1.52
CA PHE A 256 -13.92 4.78 -1.57
C PHE A 256 -14.47 6.18 -1.82
N ASP A 257 -15.34 6.29 -2.82
CA ASP A 257 -16.14 7.50 -3.08
C ASP A 257 -17.56 7.31 -2.55
N PRO A 258 -17.92 7.93 -1.42
CA PRO A 258 -19.26 7.79 -0.86
C PRO A 258 -20.36 8.48 -1.67
N GLU A 259 -20.03 9.49 -2.47
CA GLU A 259 -21.00 10.21 -3.31
C GLU A 259 -21.42 9.39 -4.53
N LEU A 260 -20.44 8.75 -5.18
CA LEU A 260 -20.67 7.88 -6.33
C LEU A 260 -20.96 6.42 -5.91
N ASN A 261 -20.78 6.11 -4.62
CA ASN A 261 -20.87 4.76 -4.06
C ASN A 261 -19.93 3.75 -4.76
N LEU A 262 -18.69 4.20 -5.07
CA LEU A 262 -17.70 3.43 -5.80
C LEU A 262 -16.49 3.10 -4.93
N VAL A 263 -16.13 1.83 -4.88
CA VAL A 263 -14.82 1.35 -4.42
C VAL A 263 -13.88 1.29 -5.62
N LEU A 264 -12.76 2.03 -5.54
CA LEU A 264 -11.74 2.04 -6.59
C LEU A 264 -10.53 1.25 -6.14
N ILE A 265 -10.20 0.20 -6.88
CA ILE A 265 -9.13 -0.74 -6.53
C ILE A 265 -8.32 -1.11 -7.77
N GLY A 266 -7.05 -1.48 -7.59
CA GLY A 266 -6.18 -1.89 -8.66
C GLY A 266 -5.90 -3.37 -8.67
N THR A 267 -5.53 -3.89 -9.84
CA THR A 267 -5.16 -5.29 -10.03
C THR A 267 -3.71 -5.45 -10.47
N SER A 268 -3.15 -6.62 -10.18
CA SER A 268 -1.77 -7.01 -10.51
C SER A 268 -1.66 -7.70 -11.87
N VAL A 269 -0.43 -8.07 -12.23
CA VAL A 269 -0.11 -8.90 -13.39
C VAL A 269 -0.73 -10.29 -13.28
N SER A 270 -0.96 -10.96 -14.41
CA SER A 270 -1.26 -12.41 -14.45
C SER A 270 0.01 -13.26 -14.54
N SER A 271 -0.01 -14.48 -14.00
CA SER A 271 1.12 -15.42 -14.04
C SER A 271 0.85 -16.56 -15.02
N PRO A 272 1.91 -17.02 -15.75
CA PRO A 272 3.21 -16.34 -15.95
C PRO A 272 3.07 -14.99 -16.66
N ALA A 273 4.09 -14.12 -16.51
CA ALA A 273 4.02 -12.75 -17.02
C ALA A 273 4.05 -12.66 -18.55
N PRO A 274 4.91 -13.40 -19.32
CA PRO A 274 4.93 -13.34 -20.78
C PRO A 274 3.65 -13.89 -21.40
N LYS A 275 2.93 -13.08 -22.17
CA LYS A 275 1.60 -13.44 -22.69
C LYS A 275 1.62 -14.47 -23.83
N PHE A 276 2.77 -14.69 -24.50
CA PHE A 276 2.87 -15.78 -25.47
C PHE A 276 2.59 -17.17 -24.84
N ILE A 277 2.79 -17.30 -23.51
CA ILE A 277 2.49 -18.50 -22.73
C ILE A 277 0.98 -18.61 -22.43
N LEU A 278 0.28 -17.46 -22.32
CA LEU A 278 -1.13 -17.37 -21.91
C LEU A 278 -2.10 -17.18 -23.09
N GLY A 279 -1.75 -17.68 -24.27
CA GLY A 279 -2.65 -17.66 -25.43
C GLY A 279 -2.37 -16.56 -26.47
N GLY A 280 -1.37 -15.69 -26.23
CA GLY A 280 -0.90 -14.73 -27.22
C GLY A 280 -0.69 -13.32 -26.69
N ASN A 281 0.19 -12.58 -27.39
CA ASN A 281 0.56 -11.21 -27.01
C ASN A 281 -0.50 -10.17 -27.40
N ASP A 282 -1.49 -10.55 -28.16
CA ASP A 282 -2.58 -9.74 -28.69
C ASP A 282 -3.85 -9.78 -27.81
N GLN A 283 -3.83 -10.57 -26.73
CA GLN A 283 -4.95 -10.70 -25.81
C GLN A 283 -4.84 -9.69 -24.67
N GLN A 284 -5.98 -9.17 -24.18
CA GLN A 284 -6.03 -8.20 -23.09
C GLN A 284 -5.90 -8.85 -21.71
N HIS A 285 -6.33 -10.09 -21.53
CA HIS A 285 -6.30 -10.84 -20.27
C HIS A 285 -6.97 -10.09 -19.11
N LEU A 286 -8.20 -9.59 -19.31
CA LEU A 286 -8.89 -8.79 -18.30
C LEU A 286 -9.13 -9.59 -17.00
N TYR A 287 -8.99 -8.92 -15.83
CA TYR A 287 -8.73 -7.50 -15.62
C TYR A 287 -7.32 -7.23 -15.05
N HIS A 288 -6.26 -7.90 -15.54
CA HIS A 288 -4.92 -7.61 -15.02
C HIS A 288 -4.52 -6.14 -15.27
N ASN A 289 -3.71 -5.58 -14.39
CA ASN A 289 -3.17 -4.21 -14.43
C ASN A 289 -4.22 -3.13 -14.72
N SER A 290 -5.37 -3.27 -14.08
CA SER A 290 -6.51 -2.36 -14.28
C SER A 290 -6.85 -1.59 -12.99
N THR A 291 -7.47 -0.44 -13.17
CA THR A 291 -8.31 0.17 -12.14
C THR A 291 -9.72 -0.36 -12.32
N LEU A 292 -10.31 -0.92 -11.27
CA LEU A 292 -11.71 -1.33 -11.20
C LEU A 292 -12.46 -0.34 -10.33
N ALA A 293 -13.63 0.10 -10.78
CA ALA A 293 -14.61 0.81 -9.97
C ALA A 293 -15.78 -0.13 -9.70
N LEU A 294 -15.95 -0.49 -8.44
CA LEU A 294 -16.97 -1.42 -7.99
C LEU A 294 -18.10 -0.66 -7.28
N ASN A 295 -19.34 -1.00 -7.58
CA ASN A 295 -20.46 -0.55 -6.76
C ASN A 295 -20.31 -1.13 -5.36
N ALA A 296 -20.26 -0.28 -4.33
CA ALA A 296 -19.97 -0.69 -2.95
C ALA A 296 -21.06 -1.56 -2.33
N ASP A 297 -22.29 -1.56 -2.85
CA ASP A 297 -23.39 -2.36 -2.34
C ASP A 297 -23.45 -3.75 -2.94
N THR A 298 -23.05 -3.91 -4.20
CA THR A 298 -23.24 -5.14 -4.97
C THR A 298 -21.94 -5.81 -5.41
N GLY A 299 -20.80 -5.10 -5.36
CA GLY A 299 -19.54 -5.56 -5.92
C GLY A 299 -19.48 -5.55 -7.45
N ALA A 300 -20.54 -5.12 -8.15
CA ALA A 300 -20.54 -5.08 -9.61
C ALA A 300 -19.50 -4.10 -10.14
N ILE A 301 -18.73 -4.53 -11.15
CA ILE A 301 -17.80 -3.65 -11.88
C ILE A 301 -18.65 -2.65 -12.69
N VAL A 302 -18.57 -1.36 -12.33
CA VAL A 302 -19.27 -0.26 -13.00
C VAL A 302 -18.48 0.19 -14.22
N TRP A 303 -17.16 0.31 -14.04
CA TRP A 303 -16.22 0.58 -15.12
C TRP A 303 -14.83 0.05 -14.75
N TYR A 304 -13.99 -0.13 -15.77
CA TYR A 304 -12.57 -0.44 -15.58
C TYR A 304 -11.72 0.36 -16.57
N TYR A 305 -10.43 0.52 -16.23
CA TYR A 305 -9.42 1.07 -17.13
C TYR A 305 -8.15 0.23 -17.04
N GLN A 306 -7.72 -0.39 -18.14
CA GLN A 306 -6.51 -1.20 -18.20
C GLN A 306 -5.30 -0.30 -18.52
N HIS A 307 -4.33 -0.26 -17.61
CA HIS A 307 -3.14 0.59 -17.71
C HIS A 307 -2.00 -0.03 -18.50
N LEU A 308 -1.95 -1.35 -18.58
CA LEU A 308 -0.88 -2.08 -19.26
C LEU A 308 -1.33 -3.52 -19.56
N ILE A 309 -0.94 -4.06 -20.71
CA ILE A 309 -0.87 -5.50 -20.94
C ILE A 309 0.55 -5.92 -20.52
N ASP A 310 0.67 -6.45 -19.32
CA ASP A 310 1.95 -6.62 -18.62
C ASP A 310 2.61 -7.96 -18.93
N HIS A 311 3.90 -7.92 -19.26
CA HIS A 311 4.76 -9.07 -19.55
C HIS A 311 5.94 -9.18 -18.57
N TRP A 312 6.05 -8.28 -17.55
CA TRP A 312 7.31 -8.03 -16.83
C TRP A 312 7.16 -7.88 -15.31
N ASP A 313 6.00 -8.14 -14.73
CA ASP A 313 5.67 -7.83 -13.33
C ASP A 313 5.67 -6.32 -13.04
N LEU A 314 4.85 -5.58 -13.78
CA LEU A 314 4.65 -4.14 -13.58
C LEU A 314 3.23 -3.83 -13.06
N ASP A 315 2.89 -4.37 -11.90
CA ASP A 315 1.58 -4.25 -11.25
C ASP A 315 1.00 -2.83 -11.20
N HIS A 316 -0.34 -2.76 -11.21
CA HIS A 316 -1.10 -1.50 -11.10
C HIS A 316 -2.09 -1.52 -9.92
N THR A 317 -1.63 -1.93 -8.74
CA THR A 317 -2.45 -2.09 -7.52
C THR A 317 -2.42 -0.89 -6.58
N PHE A 318 -1.60 0.14 -6.83
CA PHE A 318 -1.29 1.20 -5.88
C PHE A 318 -2.44 2.19 -5.67
N GLU A 319 -2.25 3.19 -4.80
CA GLU A 319 -3.29 4.10 -4.38
C GLU A 319 -3.97 4.84 -5.55
N ARG A 320 -5.28 5.00 -5.45
CA ARG A 320 -6.13 5.84 -6.30
C ARG A 320 -6.49 7.09 -5.53
N ILE A 321 -5.91 8.23 -5.92
CA ILE A 321 -6.22 9.51 -5.30
C ILE A 321 -7.50 10.05 -5.95
N LEU A 322 -8.54 10.23 -5.13
CA LEU A 322 -9.81 10.80 -5.57
C LEU A 322 -9.80 12.30 -5.28
N ALA A 323 -9.88 13.12 -6.31
CA ALA A 323 -9.82 14.57 -6.18
C ALA A 323 -10.87 15.26 -7.09
N ASP A 324 -11.23 16.46 -6.71
CA ASP A 324 -12.03 17.36 -7.54
C ASP A 324 -11.10 18.50 -7.97
N VAL A 325 -10.74 18.52 -9.24
CA VAL A 325 -9.72 19.43 -9.76
C VAL A 325 -10.20 20.19 -11.00
N THR A 326 -9.61 21.35 -11.22
CA THR A 326 -9.73 22.08 -12.49
C THR A 326 -8.75 21.46 -13.47
N VAL A 327 -9.24 20.69 -14.42
CA VAL A 327 -8.38 19.95 -15.37
C VAL A 327 -7.94 20.87 -16.51
N ALA A 328 -6.64 21.13 -16.59
CA ALA A 328 -6.04 21.98 -17.63
C ALA A 328 -4.63 21.47 -17.99
N PRO A 329 -4.48 20.22 -18.52
CA PRO A 329 -3.18 19.63 -18.80
C PRO A 329 -2.39 20.49 -19.77
N ASP A 330 -1.12 20.77 -19.42
CA ASP A 330 -0.22 21.54 -20.25
C ASP A 330 0.37 20.65 -21.36
N PRO A 331 0.13 20.96 -22.63
CA PRO A 331 0.61 20.13 -23.74
C PRO A 331 2.14 20.10 -23.90
N THR A 332 2.87 20.97 -23.17
CA THR A 332 4.34 20.92 -23.14
C THR A 332 4.87 19.96 -22.07
N ALA A 333 4.04 19.54 -21.12
CA ALA A 333 4.39 18.68 -20.00
C ALA A 333 3.69 17.32 -20.04
N VAL A 334 2.49 17.26 -20.60
CA VAL A 334 1.65 16.07 -20.67
C VAL A 334 1.72 15.46 -22.07
N ARG A 335 2.05 14.18 -22.13
CA ARG A 335 2.26 13.47 -23.39
C ARG A 335 0.96 13.10 -24.11
N TRP A 336 -0.03 12.61 -23.36
CA TRP A 336 -1.31 12.14 -23.92
C TRP A 336 -2.45 12.91 -23.28
N ILE A 337 -3.20 13.65 -24.08
CA ILE A 337 -4.33 14.49 -23.65
C ILE A 337 -5.54 14.15 -24.50
N ASN A 338 -6.67 13.84 -23.85
CA ASN A 338 -7.94 13.61 -24.54
C ASN A 338 -8.37 14.90 -25.28
N PRO A 339 -8.56 14.85 -26.61
CA PRO A 339 -8.91 16.03 -27.40
C PRO A 339 -10.29 16.60 -27.09
N LYS A 340 -11.16 15.83 -26.42
CA LYS A 340 -12.50 16.28 -25.99
C LYS A 340 -12.46 17.06 -24.68
N LEU A 341 -11.33 17.02 -23.95
CA LEU A 341 -11.18 17.71 -22.69
C LEU A 341 -11.23 19.23 -22.89
N LYS A 342 -12.08 19.90 -22.12
CA LYS A 342 -12.16 21.38 -22.11
C LYS A 342 -11.26 21.89 -20.98
N PRO A 343 -10.13 22.54 -21.30
CA PRO A 343 -9.24 23.09 -20.27
C PRO A 343 -9.98 24.06 -19.34
N GLY A 344 -9.75 23.90 -18.03
CA GLY A 344 -10.42 24.73 -17.01
C GLY A 344 -11.74 24.17 -16.50
N GLU A 345 -12.20 23.03 -16.99
CA GLU A 345 -13.38 22.34 -16.49
C GLU A 345 -13.08 21.69 -15.11
N LYS A 346 -13.99 21.88 -14.15
CA LYS A 346 -13.95 21.15 -12.88
C LYS A 346 -14.44 19.72 -13.09
N ARG A 347 -13.61 18.74 -12.72
CA ARG A 347 -13.91 17.31 -12.87
C ARG A 347 -13.65 16.56 -11.57
N LYS A 348 -14.50 15.58 -11.28
CA LYS A 348 -14.21 14.54 -10.30
C LYS A 348 -13.29 13.52 -10.96
N VAL A 349 -12.07 13.40 -10.45
CA VAL A 349 -11.06 12.54 -11.06
C VAL A 349 -10.56 11.46 -10.09
N VAL A 350 -10.16 10.34 -10.66
CA VAL A 350 -9.18 9.44 -10.05
C VAL A 350 -7.85 9.71 -10.73
N THR A 351 -6.86 10.12 -9.94
CA THR A 351 -5.56 10.55 -10.47
C THR A 351 -4.41 9.92 -9.69
N GLY A 352 -3.23 9.93 -10.29
CA GLY A 352 -2.00 9.49 -9.66
C GLY A 352 -1.23 8.47 -10.47
N ILE A 353 -0.23 7.85 -9.82
CA ILE A 353 0.61 6.81 -10.41
C ILE A 353 0.12 5.45 -9.89
N PRO A 354 -0.78 4.77 -10.61
CA PRO A 354 -1.46 3.58 -10.10
C PRO A 354 -0.60 2.31 -10.15
N GLY A 355 0.58 2.37 -10.79
CA GLY A 355 1.38 1.18 -11.04
C GLY A 355 2.86 1.40 -11.18
N LYS A 356 3.57 0.28 -11.34
CA LYS A 356 5.03 0.19 -11.39
C LYS A 356 5.64 0.93 -12.60
N THR A 357 4.85 1.21 -13.66
CA THR A 357 5.34 1.95 -14.86
C THR A 357 5.80 3.37 -14.58
N GLY A 358 5.37 3.97 -13.47
CA GLY A 358 5.68 5.38 -13.17
C GLY A 358 4.97 6.37 -14.11
N ILE A 359 3.91 5.96 -14.77
CA ILE A 359 3.05 6.84 -15.57
C ILE A 359 1.95 7.38 -14.65
N ILE A 360 1.78 8.69 -14.63
CA ILE A 360 0.62 9.32 -14.00
C ILE A 360 -0.56 9.31 -14.95
N TYR A 361 -1.73 8.93 -14.45
CA TYR A 361 -3.00 8.92 -15.17
C TYR A 361 -3.99 9.83 -14.46
N THR A 362 -4.88 10.43 -15.22
CA THR A 362 -6.06 11.12 -14.72
C THR A 362 -7.27 10.66 -15.53
N LEU A 363 -8.23 10.06 -14.85
CA LEU A 363 -9.46 9.52 -15.42
C LEU A 363 -10.66 10.23 -14.77
N ASP A 364 -11.77 10.32 -15.47
CA ASP A 364 -13.04 10.71 -14.88
C ASP A 364 -13.49 9.65 -13.86
N ARG A 365 -13.78 10.06 -12.65
CA ARG A 365 -14.04 9.15 -11.52
C ARG A 365 -15.38 8.41 -11.65
N ALA A 366 -16.36 9.00 -12.30
CA ALA A 366 -17.67 8.39 -12.45
C ALA A 366 -17.73 7.37 -13.60
N THR A 367 -16.93 7.58 -14.66
CA THR A 367 -17.06 6.84 -15.91
C THR A 367 -15.83 6.04 -16.31
N GLY A 368 -14.66 6.34 -15.72
CA GLY A 368 -13.38 5.80 -16.17
C GLY A 368 -12.84 6.43 -17.47
N GLU A 369 -13.49 7.48 -17.99
CA GLU A 369 -13.02 8.17 -19.20
C GLU A 369 -11.57 8.65 -19.03
N PHE A 370 -10.72 8.33 -20.00
CA PHE A 370 -9.35 8.83 -20.04
C PHE A 370 -9.34 10.34 -20.27
N LEU A 371 -8.63 11.09 -19.42
CA LEU A 371 -8.48 12.53 -19.55
C LEU A 371 -7.06 12.90 -20.00
N TRP A 372 -6.04 12.43 -19.29
CA TRP A 372 -4.65 12.61 -19.67
C TRP A 372 -3.70 11.65 -18.95
N ALA A 373 -2.51 11.45 -19.52
CA ALA A 373 -1.43 10.70 -18.88
C ALA A 373 -0.06 11.20 -19.35
N THR A 374 0.98 11.02 -18.49
CA THR A 374 2.37 11.31 -18.86
C THR A 374 3.34 10.47 -18.01
N PRO A 375 4.48 10.00 -18.58
CA PRO A 375 5.54 9.37 -17.82
C PRO A 375 6.22 10.37 -16.88
N THR A 376 6.51 9.95 -15.64
CA THR A 376 7.23 10.77 -14.65
C THR A 376 8.70 10.38 -14.53
N ILE A 377 9.04 9.18 -14.98
CA ILE A 377 10.39 8.61 -15.03
C ILE A 377 10.60 7.92 -16.38
N LEU A 378 11.82 7.39 -16.60
CA LEU A 378 12.09 6.56 -17.78
C LEU A 378 11.23 5.30 -17.75
N GLN A 379 10.42 5.11 -18.79
CA GLN A 379 9.70 3.87 -19.04
C GLN A 379 9.82 3.48 -20.53
N THR A 380 9.87 2.18 -20.81
CA THR A 380 10.04 1.62 -22.16
C THR A 380 8.89 0.72 -22.60
N VAL A 381 7.92 0.45 -21.72
CA VAL A 381 6.88 -0.57 -21.94
C VAL A 381 5.62 -0.05 -22.60
N VAL A 382 5.21 1.20 -22.29
CA VAL A 382 4.08 1.86 -22.96
C VAL A 382 4.62 2.67 -24.13
N LYS A 383 4.25 2.28 -25.35
CA LYS A 383 4.60 3.00 -26.59
C LYS A 383 3.72 4.21 -26.78
N ASP A 384 2.41 4.00 -26.66
CA ASP A 384 1.41 5.02 -26.93
C ASP A 384 0.11 4.77 -26.15
N ILE A 385 -0.70 5.81 -26.01
CA ILE A 385 -2.07 5.75 -25.49
C ILE A 385 -2.96 6.46 -26.53
N ASP A 386 -3.96 5.76 -27.05
CA ASP A 386 -4.97 6.38 -27.89
C ASP A 386 -5.70 7.46 -27.11
N VAL A 387 -5.50 8.71 -27.48
CA VAL A 387 -5.98 9.84 -26.67
C VAL A 387 -7.51 10.00 -26.67
N ALA A 388 -8.21 9.39 -27.61
CA ALA A 388 -9.66 9.46 -27.69
C ALA A 388 -10.36 8.38 -26.86
N THR A 389 -9.74 7.21 -26.72
CA THR A 389 -10.30 6.04 -26.04
C THR A 389 -9.58 5.68 -24.74
N GLY A 390 -8.32 6.11 -24.58
CA GLY A 390 -7.43 5.71 -23.48
C GLY A 390 -6.79 4.33 -23.69
N ALA A 391 -6.98 3.68 -24.83
CA ALA A 391 -6.41 2.35 -25.07
C ALA A 391 -4.88 2.40 -25.11
N VAL A 392 -4.24 1.56 -24.29
CA VAL A 392 -2.79 1.51 -24.15
C VAL A 392 -2.18 0.57 -25.17
N THR A 393 -1.18 1.05 -25.89
CA THR A 393 -0.37 0.26 -26.82
C THR A 393 0.98 -0.07 -26.16
N VAL A 394 1.23 -1.35 -25.95
CA VAL A 394 2.51 -1.86 -25.44
C VAL A 394 3.59 -1.69 -26.51
N ASN A 395 4.82 -1.42 -26.07
CA ASN A 395 5.97 -1.34 -26.97
C ASN A 395 6.30 -2.74 -27.53
N PRO A 396 6.14 -2.99 -28.84
CA PRO A 396 6.35 -4.31 -29.43
C PRO A 396 7.80 -4.79 -29.31
N ASP A 397 8.79 -3.88 -29.23
CA ASP A 397 10.20 -4.24 -29.08
C ASP A 397 10.52 -4.84 -27.71
N MET A 398 9.60 -4.67 -26.73
CA MET A 398 9.74 -5.20 -25.37
C MET A 398 9.05 -6.55 -25.18
N LEU A 399 8.27 -7.02 -26.16
CA LEU A 399 7.53 -8.28 -26.07
C LEU A 399 8.44 -9.52 -26.16
N PHE A 400 8.02 -10.58 -25.49
CA PHE A 400 8.59 -11.92 -25.63
C PHE A 400 7.76 -12.75 -26.62
N HIS A 401 8.42 -13.56 -27.42
CA HIS A 401 7.78 -14.46 -28.39
C HIS A 401 8.15 -15.92 -28.19
N LYS A 402 9.23 -16.18 -27.46
CA LYS A 402 9.73 -17.53 -27.16
C LYS A 402 10.64 -17.53 -25.92
N VAL A 403 10.87 -18.71 -25.38
CA VAL A 403 11.90 -18.95 -24.35
C VAL A 403 13.27 -18.47 -24.84
N GLY A 404 14.02 -17.81 -23.96
CA GLY A 404 15.32 -17.23 -24.26
C GLY A 404 15.29 -15.81 -24.81
N ASP A 405 14.12 -15.26 -25.14
CA ASP A 405 14.02 -13.84 -25.50
C ASP A 405 14.43 -12.96 -24.32
N LYS A 406 15.38 -12.06 -24.55
CA LYS A 406 15.89 -11.10 -23.56
C LYS A 406 15.56 -9.67 -23.97
N ARG A 407 15.09 -8.86 -23.01
CA ARG A 407 14.74 -7.44 -23.21
C ARG A 407 15.30 -6.59 -22.09
N ARG A 408 15.67 -5.34 -22.40
CA ARG A 408 15.97 -4.33 -21.40
C ARG A 408 14.75 -3.45 -21.18
N VAL A 409 14.15 -3.58 -20.01
CA VAL A 409 12.88 -2.94 -19.62
C VAL A 409 13.13 -1.91 -18.54
N CYS A 410 12.54 -0.75 -18.66
CA CYS A 410 12.48 0.28 -17.63
C CYS A 410 11.02 0.64 -17.35
N PRO A 411 10.66 0.80 -16.07
CA PRO A 411 11.43 0.47 -14.87
C PRO A 411 11.56 -1.04 -14.65
N ASN A 412 12.26 -1.46 -13.59
CA ASN A 412 12.34 -2.86 -13.18
C ASN A 412 11.05 -3.33 -12.45
N SER A 413 10.99 -4.59 -12.03
CA SER A 413 9.84 -5.15 -11.30
C SER A 413 9.65 -4.57 -9.89
N GLY A 414 10.67 -3.94 -9.30
CA GLY A 414 10.51 -3.09 -8.12
C GLY A 414 9.76 -1.80 -8.42
N GLY A 415 9.61 -1.45 -9.71
CA GLY A 415 8.83 -0.33 -10.21
C GLY A 415 9.54 1.02 -10.20
N GLY A 416 9.04 1.90 -11.04
CA GLY A 416 9.28 3.33 -10.90
C GLY A 416 8.51 3.92 -9.72
N LYS A 417 7.42 3.29 -9.35
CA LYS A 417 6.69 3.39 -8.09
C LYS A 417 6.30 1.98 -7.65
N ASN A 418 6.21 1.77 -6.36
CA ASN A 418 5.70 0.53 -5.78
C ASN A 418 4.74 0.87 -4.63
N TRP A 419 4.56 -0.02 -3.64
CA TRP A 419 3.71 0.19 -2.46
C TRP A 419 3.95 1.50 -1.69
N PRO A 420 5.18 2.09 -1.63
CA PRO A 420 5.32 3.40 -0.99
C PRO A 420 4.37 4.42 -1.59
N ALA A 421 3.47 4.97 -0.76
CA ALA A 421 2.41 5.85 -1.23
C ALA A 421 2.87 7.29 -1.40
N GLY A 422 2.30 7.95 -2.42
CA GLY A 422 2.37 9.39 -2.58
C GLY A 422 1.48 10.15 -1.60
N ALA A 423 1.41 11.46 -1.76
CA ALA A 423 0.50 12.34 -1.04
C ALA A 423 -0.13 13.36 -2.00
N TYR A 424 -1.30 13.87 -1.65
CA TYR A 424 -1.97 14.94 -2.37
C TYR A 424 -2.32 16.07 -1.42
N ASN A 425 -1.91 17.28 -1.75
CA ASN A 425 -2.33 18.48 -1.05
C ASN A 425 -3.48 19.14 -1.82
N PRO A 426 -4.72 19.14 -1.27
CA PRO A 426 -5.89 19.72 -1.94
C PRO A 426 -5.81 21.24 -2.09
N ASP A 427 -5.15 21.95 -1.15
CA ASP A 427 -5.07 23.42 -1.16
C ASP A 427 -4.21 23.95 -2.32
N SER A 428 -3.20 23.16 -2.73
CA SER A 428 -2.28 23.51 -3.83
C SER A 428 -2.47 22.67 -5.10
N SER A 429 -3.44 21.75 -5.10
CA SER A 429 -3.67 20.73 -6.14
C SER A 429 -2.36 20.03 -6.55
N THR A 430 -1.55 19.63 -5.55
CA THR A 430 -0.21 19.07 -5.79
C THR A 430 -0.13 17.61 -5.34
N LEU A 431 0.28 16.75 -6.25
CA LEU A 431 0.65 15.37 -6.03
C LEU A 431 2.14 15.26 -5.72
N PHE A 432 2.50 14.49 -4.70
CA PHE A 432 3.90 14.19 -4.33
C PHE A 432 4.11 12.69 -4.44
N TYR A 433 5.08 12.25 -5.23
CA TYR A 433 5.34 10.82 -5.44
C TYR A 433 6.79 10.44 -5.14
N PRO A 434 6.99 9.36 -4.33
CA PRO A 434 8.28 8.71 -4.20
C PRO A 434 8.48 7.78 -5.40
N LEU A 435 9.53 8.02 -6.19
CA LEU A 435 9.80 7.30 -7.43
C LEU A 435 11.21 6.72 -7.44
N GLN A 436 11.43 5.71 -8.30
CA GLN A 436 12.70 4.99 -8.43
C GLN A 436 13.18 5.00 -9.89
N ASN A 437 14.47 5.29 -10.09
CA ASN A 437 15.11 5.33 -11.41
C ASN A 437 15.77 3.97 -11.68
N THR A 438 15.01 3.02 -12.18
CA THR A 438 15.46 1.63 -12.35
C THR A 438 15.18 1.09 -13.73
N CYS A 439 15.96 0.06 -14.13
CA CYS A 439 15.69 -0.80 -15.28
C CYS A 439 16.01 -2.26 -14.91
N MET A 440 15.74 -3.19 -15.81
CA MET A 440 16.15 -4.58 -15.69
C MET A 440 16.41 -5.19 -17.05
N ASP A 441 17.37 -6.12 -17.11
CA ASP A 441 17.40 -7.10 -18.18
C ASP A 441 16.49 -8.27 -17.78
N VAL A 442 15.56 -8.64 -18.62
CA VAL A 442 14.57 -9.67 -18.33
C VAL A 442 14.56 -10.70 -19.46
N THR A 443 14.58 -12.01 -19.07
CA THR A 443 14.63 -13.14 -19.99
C THR A 443 13.44 -14.05 -19.73
N ALA A 444 12.68 -14.41 -20.78
CA ALA A 444 11.64 -15.44 -20.68
C ALA A 444 12.31 -16.81 -20.51
N ILE A 445 12.00 -17.54 -19.44
CA ILE A 445 12.71 -18.78 -19.07
C ILE A 445 11.88 -20.04 -19.27
N THR A 446 10.59 -19.91 -19.56
CA THR A 446 9.68 -21.05 -19.74
C THR A 446 8.62 -20.75 -20.79
N ASP A 447 8.04 -21.78 -21.36
CA ASP A 447 6.79 -21.79 -22.13
C ASP A 447 5.68 -22.63 -21.43
N ASP A 448 5.96 -23.12 -20.23
CA ASP A 448 5.01 -23.86 -19.41
C ASP A 448 4.05 -22.90 -18.68
N PRO A 449 2.74 -22.94 -18.99
CA PRO A 449 1.76 -22.10 -18.31
C PRO A 449 1.53 -22.51 -16.84
N HIS A 450 2.04 -23.66 -16.41
CA HIS A 450 1.95 -24.18 -15.05
C HIS A 450 3.28 -24.09 -14.29
N THR A 451 4.21 -23.26 -14.78
CA THR A 451 5.49 -23.08 -14.12
C THR A 451 5.31 -22.72 -12.64
N LYS A 452 6.17 -23.28 -11.78
CA LYS A 452 6.26 -22.90 -10.37
C LYS A 452 7.10 -21.63 -10.16
N ASP A 453 7.77 -21.16 -11.20
CA ASP A 453 8.42 -19.87 -11.19
C ASP A 453 7.36 -18.76 -11.12
N LEU A 454 7.52 -17.81 -10.20
CA LEU A 454 6.50 -16.82 -9.87
C LEU A 454 6.00 -16.07 -11.10
N TYR A 455 6.90 -15.72 -12.03
CA TYR A 455 6.55 -14.94 -13.22
C TYR A 455 6.95 -15.57 -14.55
N GLY A 456 7.69 -16.69 -14.54
CA GLY A 456 8.23 -17.32 -15.75
C GLY A 456 9.32 -16.49 -16.44
N ILE A 457 9.98 -15.60 -15.70
CA ILE A 457 11.05 -14.70 -16.18
C ILE A 457 12.21 -14.61 -15.18
N LEU A 458 13.43 -14.51 -15.71
CA LEU A 458 14.62 -14.16 -14.94
C LEU A 458 14.85 -12.64 -15.05
N MET A 459 15.09 -11.98 -13.92
CA MET A 459 15.26 -10.53 -13.82
C MET A 459 16.64 -10.17 -13.27
N GLU A 460 17.36 -9.30 -13.99
CA GLU A 460 18.65 -8.73 -13.58
C GLU A 460 18.47 -7.22 -13.42
N HIS A 461 18.34 -6.75 -12.16
CA HIS A 461 18.03 -5.36 -11.83
C HIS A 461 19.23 -4.43 -12.01
N MET A 462 18.98 -3.18 -12.44
CA MET A 462 19.98 -2.14 -12.60
C MET A 462 19.39 -0.75 -12.39
N LEU A 463 20.25 0.26 -12.22
CA LEU A 463 19.84 1.66 -12.27
C LEU A 463 19.46 2.06 -13.70
N ALA A 464 18.58 3.05 -13.81
CA ALA A 464 18.29 3.66 -15.11
C ALA A 464 19.57 4.28 -15.71
N PRO A 465 19.74 4.24 -17.04
CA PRO A 465 20.90 4.83 -17.69
C PRO A 465 21.07 6.33 -17.38
N GLY A 466 22.31 6.75 -17.15
CA GLY A 466 22.66 8.17 -16.98
C GLY A 466 22.44 8.73 -15.58
N THR A 467 22.10 7.90 -14.59
CA THR A 467 21.97 8.34 -13.20
C THR A 467 22.58 7.37 -12.20
N ASP A 468 23.14 7.91 -11.11
CA ASP A 468 23.52 7.20 -9.90
C ASP A 468 22.47 7.38 -8.77
N LYS A 469 21.40 8.13 -9.02
CA LYS A 469 20.32 8.43 -8.08
C LYS A 469 19.19 7.43 -8.26
N LEU A 470 19.03 6.52 -7.29
CA LEU A 470 17.96 5.54 -7.30
C LEU A 470 16.63 6.19 -6.98
N GLY A 471 16.55 6.99 -5.90
CA GLY A 471 15.31 7.60 -5.43
C GLY A 471 15.09 9.02 -5.94
N THR A 472 13.84 9.36 -6.22
CA THR A 472 13.44 10.74 -6.52
C THR A 472 12.06 11.02 -5.88
N ILE A 473 11.86 12.24 -5.39
CA ILE A 473 10.53 12.75 -5.04
C ILE A 473 10.16 13.79 -6.08
N GLN A 474 8.95 13.70 -6.63
CA GLN A 474 8.43 14.69 -7.57
C GLN A 474 7.17 15.33 -7.03
N ALA A 475 7.09 16.66 -7.11
CA ALA A 475 5.86 17.42 -6.92
C ALA A 475 5.25 17.73 -8.29
N ILE A 476 4.01 17.30 -8.51
CA ILE A 476 3.33 17.36 -9.80
C ILE A 476 1.99 18.07 -9.62
N SER A 477 1.68 19.04 -10.47
CA SER A 477 0.35 19.66 -10.47
C SER A 477 -0.70 18.65 -10.95
N ALA A 478 -1.71 18.37 -10.14
CA ALA A 478 -2.85 17.52 -10.54
C ALA A 478 -3.70 18.17 -11.63
N GLU A 479 -3.68 19.49 -11.76
CA GLU A 479 -4.42 20.25 -12.76
C GLU A 479 -3.73 20.24 -14.12
N THR A 480 -2.40 20.48 -14.14
CA THR A 480 -1.64 20.73 -15.37
C THR A 480 -0.68 19.63 -15.76
N GLY A 481 -0.42 18.65 -14.88
CA GLY A 481 0.59 17.61 -15.09
C GLY A 481 2.04 18.11 -15.03
N LYS A 482 2.27 19.41 -14.79
CA LYS A 482 3.63 19.97 -14.67
C LYS A 482 4.33 19.50 -13.42
N ILE A 483 5.59 19.11 -13.58
CA ILE A 483 6.51 18.88 -12.46
C ILE A 483 6.91 20.24 -11.91
N LYS A 484 6.55 20.52 -10.63
CA LYS A 484 6.90 21.75 -9.93
C LYS A 484 8.34 21.73 -9.44
N TRP A 485 8.79 20.59 -8.91
CA TRP A 485 10.16 20.32 -8.50
C TRP A 485 10.46 18.82 -8.42
N LYS A 486 11.75 18.48 -8.41
CA LYS A 486 12.31 17.16 -8.15
C LYS A 486 13.36 17.23 -7.05
N HIS A 487 13.38 16.22 -6.19
CA HIS A 487 14.46 15.95 -5.26
C HIS A 487 15.02 14.56 -5.55
N GLU A 488 16.27 14.48 -5.96
CA GLU A 488 16.94 13.24 -6.34
C GLU A 488 17.98 12.84 -5.30
N GLN A 489 18.05 11.56 -4.95
CA GLN A 489 18.94 11.04 -3.92
C GLN A 489 19.41 9.63 -4.25
N ARG A 490 20.51 9.20 -3.60
CA ARG A 490 21.09 7.87 -3.81
C ARG A 490 20.18 6.74 -3.32
N ALA A 491 19.59 6.91 -2.13
CA ALA A 491 18.69 5.91 -1.53
C ALA A 491 17.29 5.94 -2.16
N ALA A 492 16.65 4.79 -2.28
CA ALA A 492 15.24 4.72 -2.67
C ALA A 492 14.36 5.47 -1.67
N THR A 493 13.43 6.27 -2.18
CA THR A 493 12.45 7.01 -1.38
C THR A 493 11.26 6.14 -0.99
N THR A 494 10.65 6.42 0.16
CA THR A 494 9.51 5.67 0.69
C THR A 494 8.27 6.56 0.86
N SER A 495 7.24 6.08 1.56
CA SER A 495 5.93 6.74 1.63
C SER A 495 5.99 8.18 2.16
N LEU A 496 5.08 9.01 1.66
CA LEU A 496 4.99 10.44 1.94
C LEU A 496 3.68 10.79 2.65
N VAL A 497 3.70 11.85 3.47
CA VAL A 497 2.51 12.51 4.01
C VAL A 497 2.64 14.03 3.89
N ALA A 498 1.61 14.68 3.36
CA ALA A 498 1.55 16.14 3.22
C ALA A 498 0.75 16.77 4.36
N THR A 499 1.03 18.04 4.70
CA THR A 499 0.31 18.79 5.73
C THR A 499 -0.13 20.16 5.21
N ALA A 500 -1.18 20.72 5.79
CA ALA A 500 -1.65 22.08 5.51
C ALA A 500 -0.60 23.15 5.87
N SER A 501 0.35 22.82 6.75
CA SER A 501 1.44 23.71 7.14
C SER A 501 2.55 23.85 6.09
N GLY A 502 2.43 23.20 4.92
CA GLY A 502 3.41 23.21 3.84
C GLY A 502 4.59 22.27 4.04
N LEU A 503 4.49 21.29 4.94
CA LEU A 503 5.50 20.25 5.16
C LEU A 503 5.11 18.95 4.47
N LEU A 504 6.11 18.28 3.89
CA LEU A 504 6.02 16.92 3.36
C LEU A 504 6.97 16.03 4.17
N PHE A 505 6.42 15.05 4.89
CA PHE A 505 7.25 14.07 5.61
C PHE A 505 7.43 12.83 4.77
N GLY A 506 8.64 12.27 4.78
CA GLY A 506 8.97 11.04 4.06
C GLY A 506 10.31 10.45 4.47
N GLY A 507 10.47 9.15 4.21
CA GLY A 507 11.69 8.44 4.54
C GLY A 507 12.44 7.90 3.34
N ASP A 508 13.52 7.16 3.62
CA ASP A 508 14.26 6.39 2.64
C ASP A 508 14.79 5.06 3.20
N ILE A 509 15.27 4.21 2.29
CA ILE A 509 15.83 2.91 2.68
C ILE A 509 17.17 3.00 3.42
N ASN A 510 17.81 4.18 3.50
CA ASN A 510 19.04 4.42 4.27
C ASN A 510 18.74 4.94 5.70
N GLY A 511 17.50 4.79 6.18
CA GLY A 511 17.10 5.15 7.53
C GLY A 511 16.91 6.65 7.76
N ARG A 512 16.88 7.48 6.74
CA ARG A 512 16.64 8.91 6.88
C ARG A 512 15.14 9.17 6.88
N PHE A 513 14.66 9.90 7.88
CA PHE A 513 13.32 10.47 7.94
C PHE A 513 13.41 11.98 7.89
N ARG A 514 12.63 12.62 7.02
CA ARG A 514 12.78 14.03 6.67
C ARG A 514 11.47 14.77 6.66
N ALA A 515 11.56 16.10 6.90
CA ALA A 515 10.54 17.06 6.53
C ALA A 515 11.07 17.92 5.37
N TYR A 516 10.33 17.93 4.28
CA TYR A 516 10.61 18.76 3.11
C TYR A 516 9.64 19.94 3.05
N ASP A 517 10.09 21.05 2.49
CA ASP A 517 9.22 22.14 2.07
C ASP A 517 8.43 21.72 0.82
N GLN A 518 7.09 21.80 0.87
CA GLN A 518 6.23 21.37 -0.23
C GLN A 518 6.36 22.22 -1.51
N GLU A 519 6.79 23.47 -1.39
CA GLU A 519 6.92 24.37 -2.54
C GLU A 519 8.22 24.16 -3.31
N THR A 520 9.30 23.80 -2.59
CA THR A 520 10.67 23.80 -3.15
C THR A 520 11.35 22.44 -3.14
N GLY A 521 10.85 21.46 -2.38
CA GLY A 521 11.50 20.17 -2.16
C GLY A 521 12.74 20.26 -1.25
N LYS A 522 13.03 21.42 -0.64
CA LYS A 522 14.17 21.61 0.27
C LYS A 522 13.94 20.84 1.58
N ILE A 523 14.98 20.12 2.04
CA ILE A 523 14.97 19.48 3.36
C ILE A 523 15.06 20.56 4.44
N LEU A 524 14.07 20.59 5.35
CA LEU A 524 14.02 21.51 6.49
C LEU A 524 14.42 20.83 7.80
N TRP A 525 14.24 19.51 7.90
CA TRP A 525 14.62 18.71 9.06
C TRP A 525 14.91 17.27 8.62
N GLU A 526 15.87 16.63 9.28
CA GLU A 526 16.27 15.24 9.02
C GLU A 526 16.74 14.57 10.30
N ILE A 527 16.39 13.28 10.43
CA ILE A 527 16.94 12.38 11.47
C ILE A 527 17.31 11.03 10.85
N ASN A 528 18.36 10.39 11.38
CA ASN A 528 18.69 9.02 11.04
C ASN A 528 18.09 8.06 12.09
N LEU A 529 17.19 7.18 11.68
CA LEU A 529 16.54 6.18 12.53
C LEU A 529 17.29 4.85 12.58
N GLY A 530 18.40 4.73 11.85
CA GLY A 530 19.28 3.56 11.86
C GLY A 530 18.80 2.39 10.99
N SER A 531 17.49 2.23 10.81
CA SER A 531 16.87 1.17 10.00
C SER A 531 16.09 1.76 8.84
N GLN A 532 15.83 0.97 7.78
CA GLN A 532 15.05 1.38 6.62
C GLN A 532 13.71 1.97 7.06
N VAL A 533 13.33 3.13 6.56
CA VAL A 533 12.03 3.75 6.84
C VAL A 533 11.01 3.18 5.85
N THR A 534 10.24 2.19 6.26
CA THR A 534 9.31 1.45 5.39
C THR A 534 7.84 1.67 5.71
N GLY A 535 7.52 2.08 6.94
CA GLY A 535 6.14 2.40 7.31
C GLY A 535 5.61 3.67 6.63
N TYR A 536 4.30 3.78 6.60
CA TYR A 536 3.63 4.98 6.10
C TYR A 536 3.64 6.05 7.19
N PRO A 537 4.23 7.23 6.96
CA PRO A 537 4.20 8.30 7.94
C PRO A 537 2.79 8.84 8.11
N ILE A 538 2.44 9.18 9.34
CA ILE A 538 1.19 9.85 9.71
C ILE A 538 1.47 11.06 10.59
N THR A 539 0.51 11.99 10.69
CA THR A 539 0.52 13.04 11.70
C THR A 539 -0.85 13.16 12.33
N PHE A 540 -0.89 13.25 13.65
CA PHE A 540 -2.10 13.23 14.46
C PHE A 540 -2.00 14.24 15.60
N ALA A 541 -3.09 14.49 16.29
CA ALA A 541 -3.08 15.30 17.50
C ALA A 541 -3.73 14.57 18.67
N ALA A 542 -3.14 14.69 19.85
CA ALA A 542 -3.68 14.20 21.11
C ALA A 542 -3.35 15.21 22.22
N ASN A 543 -4.28 15.44 23.15
CA ASN A 543 -4.14 16.38 24.24
C ASN A 543 -3.69 17.78 23.81
N GLY A 544 -4.18 18.26 22.65
CA GLY A 544 -3.85 19.59 22.11
C GLY A 544 -2.45 19.72 21.49
N ARG A 545 -1.68 18.62 21.39
CA ARG A 545 -0.33 18.57 20.80
C ARG A 545 -0.31 17.77 19.51
N GLN A 546 0.42 18.25 18.51
CA GLN A 546 0.61 17.55 17.24
C GLN A 546 1.83 16.62 17.31
N TYR A 547 1.67 15.42 16.73
CA TYR A 547 2.69 14.38 16.62
C TYR A 547 2.89 13.95 15.18
N VAL A 548 4.07 13.41 14.88
CA VAL A 548 4.40 12.73 13.63
C VAL A 548 4.90 11.34 13.96
N ALA A 549 4.34 10.31 13.33
CA ALA A 549 4.75 8.93 13.54
C ALA A 549 5.21 8.27 12.25
N VAL A 550 6.21 7.38 12.37
CA VAL A 550 6.69 6.55 11.27
C VAL A 550 7.33 5.27 11.82
N SER A 551 7.27 4.18 11.07
CA SER A 551 7.93 2.93 11.43
C SER A 551 9.06 2.57 10.48
N THR A 552 10.03 1.82 11.03
CA THR A 552 11.20 1.27 10.32
C THR A 552 11.10 -0.24 10.23
N GLY A 553 11.90 -0.83 9.34
CA GLY A 553 12.05 -2.27 9.15
C GLY A 553 12.41 -2.61 7.71
N SER A 554 12.45 -3.89 7.36
CA SER A 554 12.57 -4.34 5.98
C SER A 554 11.21 -4.31 5.27
N GLY A 555 11.17 -3.88 4.00
CA GLY A 555 9.99 -3.92 3.15
C GLY A 555 10.18 -4.82 1.93
N VAL A 556 9.08 -5.17 1.26
CA VAL A 556 9.13 -5.82 -0.06
C VAL A 556 9.85 -4.90 -1.05
N ALA A 557 10.69 -5.43 -1.91
CA ALA A 557 11.54 -4.73 -2.87
C ALA A 557 12.69 -3.90 -2.27
N THR A 558 12.75 -3.65 -0.95
CA THR A 558 13.87 -2.87 -0.38
C THR A 558 15.21 -3.60 -0.50
N SER A 559 15.20 -4.95 -0.44
CA SER A 559 16.39 -5.77 -0.69
C SER A 559 16.94 -5.58 -2.11
N GLN A 560 16.08 -5.52 -3.12
CA GLN A 560 16.48 -5.22 -4.50
C GLN A 560 17.08 -3.83 -4.64
N HIS A 561 16.53 -2.85 -3.95
CA HIS A 561 17.05 -1.49 -3.92
C HIS A 561 18.42 -1.40 -3.26
N LEU A 562 18.66 -2.14 -2.18
CA LEU A 562 19.96 -2.22 -1.52
C LEU A 562 21.03 -2.90 -2.39
N LEU A 563 20.65 -3.90 -3.22
CA LEU A 563 21.59 -4.47 -4.20
C LEU A 563 22.05 -3.43 -5.23
N LEU A 564 21.23 -2.44 -5.55
CA LEU A 564 21.58 -1.34 -6.45
C LEU A 564 22.36 -0.21 -5.77
N THR A 565 22.43 -0.23 -4.45
CA THR A 565 23.11 0.76 -3.60
C THR A 565 23.92 0.08 -2.51
N PRO A 566 24.92 -0.77 -2.86
CA PRO A 566 25.60 -1.66 -1.91
C PRO A 566 26.42 -0.95 -0.84
N GLU A 567 26.72 0.33 -1.05
CA GLU A 567 27.39 1.18 -0.06
C GLU A 567 26.46 1.61 1.09
N LEU A 568 25.12 1.56 0.89
CA LEU A 568 24.14 1.84 1.93
C LEU A 568 23.95 0.60 2.80
N ARG A 569 24.05 0.77 4.10
CA ARG A 569 23.99 -0.34 5.08
C ARG A 569 23.08 0.01 6.25
N PRO A 570 21.78 0.24 6.01
CA PRO A 570 20.82 0.47 7.08
C PRO A 570 20.61 -0.82 7.87
N GLY A 571 20.13 -0.68 9.11
CA GLY A 571 19.55 -1.79 9.86
C GLY A 571 18.20 -2.22 9.28
N ASP A 572 17.64 -3.27 9.84
CA ASP A 572 16.33 -3.87 9.50
C ASP A 572 15.39 -3.99 10.72
N GLY A 573 15.74 -3.33 11.83
CA GLY A 573 14.95 -3.36 13.06
C GLY A 573 13.58 -2.70 12.90
N ASN A 574 12.53 -3.45 13.27
CA ASN A 574 11.14 -2.96 13.25
C ASN A 574 10.86 -2.12 14.49
N THR A 575 10.62 -0.84 14.33
CA THR A 575 10.35 0.11 15.41
C THR A 575 9.43 1.22 14.92
N VAL A 576 8.41 1.57 15.70
CA VAL A 576 7.64 2.79 15.50
C VAL A 576 8.27 3.93 16.30
N PHE A 577 8.41 5.10 15.69
CA PHE A 577 8.95 6.33 16.28
C PHE A 577 7.89 7.41 16.24
N VAL A 578 7.73 8.16 17.32
CA VAL A 578 6.80 9.28 17.43
C VAL A 578 7.53 10.55 17.86
N PHE A 579 7.33 11.60 17.10
CA PHE A 579 7.99 12.89 17.25
C PHE A 579 6.96 13.98 17.56
N ALA A 580 7.36 15.00 18.32
CA ALA A 580 6.60 16.22 18.52
C ALA A 580 7.55 17.40 18.83
N LEU A 581 7.03 18.60 18.77
CA LEU A 581 7.75 19.77 19.30
C LEU A 581 7.85 19.66 20.83
N PRO A 582 8.92 20.14 21.45
CA PRO A 582 8.99 20.26 22.91
C PRO A 582 7.80 21.04 23.47
N GLU A 583 7.34 20.68 24.65
CA GLU A 583 6.33 21.48 25.35
C GLU A 583 6.90 22.86 25.68
N ALA A 584 6.07 23.89 25.44
CA ALA A 584 6.44 25.22 25.90
C ALA A 584 6.60 25.20 27.42
N LYS A 585 7.79 25.60 27.91
CA LYS A 585 8.08 25.69 29.33
C LYS A 585 7.27 26.82 29.98
#